data_0fd0cac5b2ba03f0d9b38c5960900cce
#
_entry.id   0fd0cac5b2ba03f0d9b38c5960900cce
#
_cell.length_a   1.000
_cell.length_b   1.000
_cell.length_c   1.000
_cell.angle_alpha   90.00
_cell.angle_beta   90.00
_cell.angle_gamma   90.00
#
_symmetry.space_group_name_H-M   'P 1'
#
loop_
_entity.id
_entity.type
_entity.pdbx_description
1 polymer ?
#
loop_
_entity_poly.entity_id
_entity_poly.type
_entity_poly.pdbx_seq_one_letter_code
_entity_poly.pdbx_strand_id
1 'polypeptide(L)'
;MDRLPLVKVVATGGTIAHTPTGRLHAGEVAEAIPELRKVARLEVEELVRVASSGITVENWLALARRINEILAREAGVAGVVVTHGSNAVEETAYFLSLTVKSDKPVVLTAAQRQFTTLSSDSPGNFLQAVRVAASEESRGKGALVVANDMINAARDVSKNISSRVETYSSRDLGALGFVDEDRITWYRQPVKPHGAATPFDVTRLHKLPRVDIVYTYAGADGALIEAAVAAGAEGIVIAGFPTGAGTPAMDEAVARVAS
;
A
#
# COMPACT_ATOMS: atom_id res chain seq x y z
N MET A 1 8.43 -10.51 -32.38
CA MET A 1 7.40 -10.63 -31.30
C MET A 1 8.02 -10.05 -30.06
N ASP A 2 7.59 -8.87 -29.66
CA ASP A 2 8.06 -8.25 -28.43
C ASP A 2 7.71 -9.17 -27.26
N ARG A 3 8.73 -9.43 -26.44
CA ARG A 3 8.59 -10.33 -25.29
C ARG A 3 7.78 -9.59 -24.23
N LEU A 4 6.63 -10.17 -23.76
CA LEU A 4 5.81 -9.57 -22.71
C LEU A 4 6.67 -9.09 -21.52
N PRO A 5 6.36 -7.92 -20.94
CA PRO A 5 7.09 -7.41 -19.79
C PRO A 5 7.07 -8.38 -18.62
N LEU A 6 8.13 -8.41 -17.84
CA LEU A 6 8.20 -9.21 -16.61
C LEU A 6 7.68 -8.38 -15.44
N VAL A 7 6.66 -8.87 -14.77
CA VAL A 7 6.12 -8.29 -13.53
C VAL A 7 6.32 -9.27 -12.38
N LYS A 8 6.94 -8.82 -11.31
CA LYS A 8 7.05 -9.59 -10.06
C LYS A 8 5.81 -9.36 -9.21
N VAL A 9 5.28 -10.42 -8.64
CA VAL A 9 4.17 -10.36 -7.69
C VAL A 9 4.69 -10.77 -6.33
N VAL A 10 4.61 -9.87 -5.36
CA VAL A 10 4.98 -10.13 -3.96
C VAL A 10 3.70 -10.15 -3.13
N ALA A 11 3.28 -11.33 -2.70
CA ALA A 11 2.03 -11.50 -1.99
C ALA A 11 2.20 -11.37 -0.48
N THR A 12 1.27 -10.67 0.16
CA THR A 12 1.20 -10.52 1.62
C THR A 12 -0.07 -11.12 2.23
N GLY A 13 -0.93 -11.73 1.40
CA GLY A 13 -2.22 -12.29 1.81
C GLY A 13 -3.41 -11.38 1.48
N GLY A 14 -4.41 -11.38 2.35
CA GLY A 14 -5.61 -10.54 2.18
C GLY A 14 -6.80 -11.25 1.51
N THR A 15 -7.91 -10.53 1.40
CA THR A 15 -9.19 -11.01 0.83
C THR A 15 -9.08 -11.39 -0.65
N ILE A 16 -8.14 -10.80 -1.36
CA ILE A 16 -7.87 -11.05 -2.78
C ILE A 16 -7.62 -12.54 -3.09
N ALA A 17 -7.13 -13.29 -2.10
CA ALA A 17 -6.90 -14.74 -2.20
C ALA A 17 -7.89 -15.58 -1.36
N HIS A 18 -8.89 -14.97 -0.72
CA HIS A 18 -9.84 -15.67 0.13
C HIS A 18 -10.90 -16.41 -0.70
N THR A 19 -11.23 -17.62 -0.24
CA THR A 19 -12.36 -18.43 -0.68
C THR A 19 -13.18 -18.85 0.54
N PRO A 20 -14.40 -19.37 0.36
CA PRO A 20 -15.20 -19.91 1.48
C PRO A 20 -14.52 -21.04 2.25
N THR A 21 -13.62 -21.77 1.59
CA THR A 21 -12.92 -22.94 2.16
C THR A 21 -11.51 -22.63 2.65
N GLY A 22 -11.03 -21.39 2.51
CA GLY A 22 -9.68 -21.00 2.93
C GLY A 22 -9.07 -19.90 2.08
N ARG A 23 -7.73 -19.93 1.94
CA ARG A 23 -6.98 -18.99 1.11
C ARG A 23 -6.21 -19.74 0.05
N LEU A 24 -6.31 -19.29 -1.19
CA LEU A 24 -5.43 -19.71 -2.27
C LEU A 24 -4.00 -19.20 -2.05
N HIS A 25 -3.03 -19.93 -2.55
CA HIS A 25 -1.68 -19.39 -2.71
C HIS A 25 -1.66 -18.34 -3.84
N ALA A 26 -0.74 -17.41 -3.77
CA ALA A 26 -0.67 -16.32 -4.74
C ALA A 26 -0.48 -16.82 -6.18
N GLY A 27 0.26 -17.92 -6.37
CA GLY A 27 0.40 -18.60 -7.66
C GLY A 27 -0.95 -19.13 -8.19
N GLU A 28 -1.74 -19.76 -7.33
CA GLU A 28 -3.06 -20.29 -7.71
C GLU A 28 -4.02 -19.16 -8.12
N VAL A 29 -3.97 -18.02 -7.42
CA VAL A 29 -4.74 -16.82 -7.80
C VAL A 29 -4.34 -16.34 -9.19
N ALA A 30 -3.03 -16.26 -9.47
CA ALA A 30 -2.54 -15.83 -10.77
C ALA A 30 -2.90 -16.81 -11.89
N GLU A 31 -2.85 -18.13 -11.62
CA GLU A 31 -3.23 -19.17 -12.57
C GLU A 31 -4.72 -19.15 -12.90
N ALA A 32 -5.56 -18.79 -11.94
CA ALA A 32 -7.01 -18.71 -12.10
C ALA A 32 -7.48 -17.50 -12.94
N ILE A 33 -6.56 -16.60 -13.36
CA ILE A 33 -6.88 -15.43 -14.19
C ILE A 33 -6.07 -15.50 -15.50
N PRO A 34 -6.58 -16.21 -16.54
CA PRO A 34 -5.84 -16.43 -17.78
C PRO A 34 -5.45 -15.14 -18.53
N GLU A 35 -6.20 -14.06 -18.33
CA GLU A 35 -5.98 -12.73 -18.93
C GLU A 35 -4.62 -12.16 -18.55
N LEU A 36 -4.11 -12.45 -17.37
CA LEU A 36 -2.79 -12.00 -16.91
C LEU A 36 -1.67 -12.41 -17.87
N ARG A 37 -1.76 -13.60 -18.44
CA ARG A 37 -0.76 -14.14 -19.39
C ARG A 37 -0.72 -13.39 -20.73
N LYS A 38 -1.75 -12.60 -21.04
CA LYS A 38 -1.80 -11.74 -22.23
C LYS A 38 -1.12 -10.39 -22.00
N VAL A 39 -0.95 -10.01 -20.73
CA VAL A 39 -0.44 -8.69 -20.31
C VAL A 39 1.05 -8.75 -19.95
N ALA A 40 1.44 -9.74 -19.15
CA ALA A 40 2.79 -9.84 -18.62
C ALA A 40 3.20 -11.30 -18.38
N ARG A 41 4.50 -11.52 -18.29
CA ARG A 41 5.06 -12.70 -17.65
C ARG A 41 5.10 -12.44 -16.16
N LEU A 42 4.51 -13.33 -15.37
CA LEU A 42 4.48 -13.19 -13.92
C LEU A 42 5.49 -14.12 -13.24
N GLU A 43 6.19 -13.61 -12.28
CA GLU A 43 6.90 -14.38 -11.27
C GLU A 43 6.33 -14.02 -9.90
N VAL A 44 5.78 -15.03 -9.23
CA VAL A 44 5.00 -14.86 -8.00
C VAL A 44 5.77 -15.43 -6.83
N GLU A 45 5.90 -14.64 -5.78
CA GLU A 45 6.42 -15.07 -4.48
C GLU A 45 5.46 -14.65 -3.34
N GLU A 46 5.41 -15.46 -2.31
CA GLU A 46 4.59 -15.21 -1.12
C GLU A 46 5.53 -14.82 0.03
N LEU A 47 5.57 -13.53 0.38
CA LEU A 47 6.46 -13.01 1.41
C LEU A 47 5.89 -13.26 2.82
N VAL A 48 4.62 -12.96 2.99
CA VAL A 48 3.86 -13.23 4.22
C VAL A 48 2.42 -13.61 3.87
N ARG A 49 1.73 -14.28 4.79
CA ARG A 49 0.36 -14.74 4.57
C ARG A 49 -0.53 -14.37 5.75
N VAL A 50 -0.84 -13.10 5.86
CA VAL A 50 -1.62 -12.55 6.97
C VAL A 50 -2.88 -11.82 6.50
N ALA A 51 -3.85 -11.66 7.39
CA ALA A 51 -4.86 -10.63 7.20
C ALA A 51 -4.18 -9.26 7.36
N SER A 52 -4.60 -8.23 6.61
CA SER A 52 -3.92 -6.92 6.70
C SER A 52 -4.01 -6.25 8.07
N SER A 53 -4.98 -6.62 8.90
CA SER A 53 -5.02 -6.21 10.31
C SER A 53 -3.90 -6.82 11.16
N GLY A 54 -3.22 -7.84 10.66
CA GLY A 54 -2.07 -8.49 11.30
C GLY A 54 -0.74 -8.15 10.65
N ILE A 55 -0.69 -7.21 9.69
CA ILE A 55 0.56 -6.72 9.12
C ILE A 55 1.35 -5.98 10.20
N THR A 56 2.66 -6.16 10.24
CA THR A 56 3.54 -5.52 11.22
C THR A 56 4.59 -4.64 10.55
N VAL A 57 5.27 -3.82 11.34
CA VAL A 57 6.40 -2.99 10.87
C VAL A 57 7.53 -3.86 10.32
N GLU A 58 7.78 -5.03 10.92
CA GLU A 58 8.78 -5.99 10.42
C GLU A 58 8.40 -6.54 9.05
N ASN A 59 7.10 -6.78 8.81
CA ASN A 59 6.60 -7.16 7.49
C ASN A 59 6.83 -6.04 6.47
N TRP A 60 6.58 -4.78 6.83
CA TRP A 60 6.87 -3.63 5.96
C TRP A 60 8.35 -3.50 5.63
N LEU A 61 9.24 -3.65 6.63
CA LEU A 61 10.69 -3.63 6.41
C LEU A 61 11.14 -4.76 5.48
N ALA A 62 10.61 -5.98 5.70
CA ALA A 62 10.91 -7.13 4.84
C ALA A 62 10.42 -6.89 3.41
N LEU A 63 9.21 -6.37 3.25
CA LEU A 63 8.61 -6.06 1.95
C LEU A 63 9.39 -4.98 1.20
N ALA A 64 9.73 -3.87 1.86
CA ALA A 64 10.52 -2.80 1.25
C ALA A 64 11.91 -3.27 0.83
N ARG A 65 12.61 -4.05 1.66
CA ARG A 65 13.91 -4.65 1.31
C ARG A 65 13.80 -5.56 0.11
N ARG A 66 12.80 -6.45 0.10
CA ARG A 66 12.61 -7.39 -1.01
C ARG A 66 12.32 -6.68 -2.32
N ILE A 67 11.44 -5.69 -2.31
CA ILE A 67 11.13 -4.90 -3.52
C ILE A 67 12.36 -4.12 -4.00
N ASN A 68 13.10 -3.47 -3.10
CA ASN A 68 14.34 -2.78 -3.47
C ASN A 68 15.37 -3.75 -4.08
N GLU A 69 15.51 -4.96 -3.53
CA GLU A 69 16.40 -5.98 -4.07
C GLU A 69 15.98 -6.42 -5.49
N ILE A 70 14.70 -6.73 -5.70
CA ILE A 70 14.16 -7.09 -7.01
C ILE A 70 14.47 -5.99 -8.04
N LEU A 71 14.09 -4.75 -7.72
CA LEU A 71 14.18 -3.63 -8.66
C LEU A 71 15.62 -3.19 -8.95
N ALA A 72 16.54 -3.39 -7.99
CA ALA A 72 17.95 -3.07 -8.16
C ALA A 72 18.72 -4.14 -8.95
N ARG A 73 18.41 -5.43 -8.74
CA ARG A 73 19.19 -6.54 -9.29
C ARG A 73 18.62 -7.09 -10.60
N GLU A 74 17.35 -6.94 -10.84
CA GLU A 74 16.66 -7.55 -11.97
C GLU A 74 16.26 -6.48 -13.00
N ALA A 75 17.19 -6.11 -13.86
CA ALA A 75 16.99 -5.04 -14.87
C ALA A 75 15.78 -5.30 -15.79
N GLY A 76 15.47 -6.58 -16.08
CA GLY A 76 14.36 -6.97 -16.97
C GLY A 76 12.97 -6.88 -16.34
N VAL A 77 12.85 -6.61 -15.02
CA VAL A 77 11.58 -6.42 -14.34
C VAL A 77 11.00 -5.05 -14.70
N ALA A 78 9.78 -5.03 -15.24
CA ALA A 78 9.05 -3.80 -15.58
C ALA A 78 8.48 -3.10 -14.33
N GLY A 79 7.94 -3.87 -13.40
CA GLY A 79 7.37 -3.37 -12.14
C GLY A 79 7.06 -4.48 -11.16
N VAL A 80 6.60 -4.10 -9.98
CA VAL A 80 6.20 -5.01 -8.90
C VAL A 80 4.74 -4.80 -8.56
N VAL A 81 3.99 -5.89 -8.42
CA VAL A 81 2.63 -5.89 -7.85
C VAL A 81 2.70 -6.46 -6.44
N VAL A 82 2.07 -5.80 -5.49
CA VAL A 82 1.87 -6.31 -4.13
C VAL A 82 0.40 -6.63 -3.93
N THR A 83 0.05 -7.91 -3.79
CA THR A 83 -1.30 -8.29 -3.37
C THR A 83 -1.41 -8.19 -1.87
N HIS A 84 -2.42 -7.47 -1.39
CA HIS A 84 -2.54 -7.07 0.01
C HIS A 84 -3.97 -7.22 0.53
N GLY A 85 -4.14 -7.14 1.83
CA GLY A 85 -5.47 -7.04 2.43
C GLY A 85 -5.95 -5.59 2.51
N SER A 86 -7.26 -5.40 2.36
CA SER A 86 -7.85 -4.08 2.16
C SER A 86 -7.77 -3.12 3.35
N ASN A 87 -7.54 -3.60 4.58
CA ASN A 87 -7.61 -2.74 5.77
C ASN A 87 -6.38 -1.85 5.97
N ALA A 88 -5.18 -2.32 5.61
CA ALA A 88 -3.94 -1.59 5.83
C ALA A 88 -3.14 -1.37 4.52
N VAL A 89 -3.79 -1.48 3.35
CA VAL A 89 -3.11 -1.30 2.07
C VAL A 89 -2.63 0.14 1.89
N GLU A 90 -3.39 1.13 2.37
CA GLU A 90 -3.04 2.55 2.27
C GLU A 90 -1.75 2.87 3.05
N GLU A 91 -1.62 2.34 4.26
CA GLU A 91 -0.44 2.51 5.11
C GLU A 91 0.78 1.81 4.49
N THR A 92 0.61 0.56 4.05
CA THR A 92 1.67 -0.19 3.37
C THR A 92 2.12 0.52 2.08
N ALA A 93 1.17 1.03 1.29
CA ALA A 93 1.46 1.75 0.07
C ALA A 93 2.25 3.03 0.34
N TYR A 94 1.86 3.78 1.35
CA TYR A 94 2.58 5.00 1.72
C TYR A 94 3.99 4.70 2.24
N PHE A 95 4.13 3.67 3.07
CA PHE A 95 5.44 3.20 3.52
C PHE A 95 6.36 2.85 2.34
N LEU A 96 5.86 2.07 1.37
CA LEU A 96 6.63 1.71 0.17
C LEU A 96 6.94 2.91 -0.71
N SER A 97 6.01 3.88 -0.83
CA SER A 97 6.24 5.12 -1.57
C SER A 97 7.39 5.95 -1.02
N LEU A 98 7.63 5.86 0.30
CA LEU A 98 8.73 6.56 0.96
C LEU A 98 10.06 5.78 0.93
N THR A 99 10.02 4.45 0.84
CA THR A 99 11.18 3.59 1.14
C THR A 99 11.72 2.78 -0.04
N VAL A 100 10.96 2.64 -1.13
CA VAL A 100 11.43 1.96 -2.35
C VAL A 100 12.21 2.94 -3.21
N LYS A 101 13.49 2.62 -3.49
CA LYS A 101 14.45 3.47 -4.19
C LYS A 101 14.54 3.15 -5.69
N SER A 102 13.40 3.25 -6.37
CA SER A 102 13.30 2.98 -7.80
C SER A 102 12.28 3.91 -8.45
N ASP A 103 12.44 4.15 -9.76
CA ASP A 103 11.45 4.79 -10.62
C ASP A 103 10.45 3.79 -11.23
N LYS A 104 10.76 2.48 -11.15
CA LYS A 104 9.86 1.44 -11.63
C LYS A 104 8.59 1.38 -10.76
N PRO A 105 7.42 1.11 -11.37
CA PRO A 105 6.16 1.10 -10.63
C PRO A 105 6.10 0.00 -9.57
N VAL A 106 5.60 0.37 -8.41
CA VAL A 106 5.19 -0.55 -7.33
C VAL A 106 3.70 -0.38 -7.14
N VAL A 107 2.93 -1.38 -7.47
CA VAL A 107 1.47 -1.30 -7.51
C VAL A 107 0.87 -2.22 -6.46
N LEU A 108 0.19 -1.64 -5.49
CA LEU A 108 -0.56 -2.41 -4.50
C LEU A 108 -2.00 -2.59 -4.97
N THR A 109 -2.56 -3.76 -4.69
CA THR A 109 -3.96 -4.04 -4.94
C THR A 109 -4.55 -4.92 -3.84
N ALA A 110 -5.85 -4.78 -3.64
CA ALA A 110 -6.62 -5.54 -2.68
C ALA A 110 -8.04 -5.77 -3.20
N ALA A 111 -8.80 -6.61 -2.53
CA ALA A 111 -10.20 -6.86 -2.87
C ALA A 111 -11.11 -6.72 -1.65
N GLN A 112 -12.33 -6.30 -1.88
CA GLN A 112 -13.38 -6.24 -0.87
C GLN A 112 -14.17 -7.55 -0.76
N ARG A 113 -14.31 -8.26 -1.89
CA ARG A 113 -15.07 -9.50 -2.00
C ARG A 113 -14.13 -10.68 -2.16
N GLN A 114 -14.53 -11.82 -1.61
CA GLN A 114 -13.75 -13.05 -1.73
C GLN A 114 -13.61 -13.47 -3.19
N PHE A 115 -12.47 -14.09 -3.52
CA PHE A 115 -12.07 -14.44 -4.87
C PHE A 115 -13.15 -15.21 -5.66
N THR A 116 -13.83 -16.16 -5.02
CA THR A 116 -14.81 -17.04 -5.66
C THR A 116 -16.25 -16.56 -5.61
N THR A 117 -16.53 -15.37 -5.07
CA THR A 117 -17.90 -14.82 -5.09
C THR A 117 -18.27 -14.32 -6.48
N LEU A 118 -19.54 -14.47 -6.87
CA LEU A 118 -20.02 -14.07 -8.20
C LEU A 118 -19.68 -12.65 -8.61
N SER A 119 -19.67 -11.74 -7.64
CA SER A 119 -19.38 -10.31 -7.86
C SER A 119 -18.01 -9.92 -7.30
N SER A 120 -17.03 -10.83 -7.30
CA SER A 120 -15.68 -10.57 -6.81
C SER A 120 -15.00 -9.48 -7.64
N ASP A 121 -14.41 -8.51 -6.94
CA ASP A 121 -13.53 -7.49 -7.51
C ASP A 121 -12.08 -7.94 -7.62
N SER A 122 -11.74 -9.11 -7.05
CA SER A 122 -10.37 -9.60 -6.95
C SER A 122 -9.70 -9.83 -8.32
N PRO A 123 -10.30 -10.57 -9.29
CA PRO A 123 -9.65 -10.84 -10.58
C PRO A 123 -9.41 -9.55 -11.38
N GLY A 124 -10.40 -8.66 -11.40
CA GLY A 124 -10.30 -7.37 -12.11
C GLY A 124 -9.21 -6.48 -11.51
N ASN A 125 -9.22 -6.30 -10.20
CA ASN A 125 -8.23 -5.48 -9.50
C ASN A 125 -6.80 -6.01 -9.70
N PHE A 126 -6.60 -7.33 -9.68
CA PHE A 126 -5.29 -7.91 -9.90
C PHE A 126 -4.82 -7.72 -11.35
N LEU A 127 -5.70 -7.95 -12.33
CA LEU A 127 -5.38 -7.72 -13.74
C LEU A 127 -4.99 -6.26 -14.00
N GLN A 128 -5.75 -5.32 -13.46
CA GLN A 128 -5.47 -3.88 -13.59
C GLN A 128 -4.15 -3.49 -12.94
N ALA A 129 -3.86 -4.02 -11.75
CA ALA A 129 -2.58 -3.79 -11.08
C ALA A 129 -1.40 -4.29 -11.91
N VAL A 130 -1.52 -5.48 -12.54
CA VAL A 130 -0.49 -6.01 -13.43
C VAL A 130 -0.34 -5.15 -14.68
N ARG A 131 -1.42 -4.67 -15.29
CA ARG A 131 -1.36 -3.75 -16.44
C ARG A 131 -0.61 -2.47 -16.09
N VAL A 132 -0.92 -1.87 -14.96
CA VAL A 132 -0.25 -0.65 -14.49
C VAL A 132 1.23 -0.91 -14.18
N ALA A 133 1.57 -2.03 -13.52
CA ALA A 133 2.95 -2.38 -13.23
C ALA A 133 3.79 -2.72 -14.48
N ALA A 134 3.13 -3.18 -15.55
CA ALA A 134 3.76 -3.50 -16.83
C ALA A 134 3.97 -2.29 -17.74
N SER A 135 3.30 -1.14 -17.45
CA SER A 135 3.30 0.04 -18.30
C SER A 135 4.50 0.96 -18.01
N GLU A 136 5.24 1.34 -19.05
CA GLU A 136 6.32 2.35 -18.97
C GLU A 136 5.79 3.73 -18.51
N GLU A 137 4.55 4.08 -18.84
CA GLU A 137 3.93 5.34 -18.42
C GLU A 137 3.71 5.42 -16.89
N SER A 138 3.76 4.29 -16.19
CA SER A 138 3.63 4.22 -14.73
C SER A 138 4.93 4.57 -13.99
N ARG A 139 6.06 4.68 -14.69
CA ARG A 139 7.35 4.99 -14.07
C ARG A 139 7.37 6.39 -13.47
N GLY A 140 8.15 6.56 -12.42
CA GLY A 140 8.32 7.82 -11.74
C GLY A 140 7.10 8.33 -10.98
N LYS A 141 6.09 7.47 -10.74
CA LYS A 141 4.87 7.85 -10.01
C LYS A 141 4.84 7.35 -8.57
N GLY A 142 5.93 6.74 -8.09
CA GLY A 142 6.01 6.16 -6.75
C GLY A 142 5.18 4.88 -6.60
N ALA A 143 4.83 4.55 -5.37
CA ALA A 143 3.89 3.46 -5.13
C ALA A 143 2.46 3.91 -5.42
N LEU A 144 1.67 3.00 -6.00
CA LEU A 144 0.30 3.23 -6.46
C LEU A 144 -0.64 2.22 -5.80
N VAL A 145 -1.88 2.62 -5.57
CA VAL A 145 -2.96 1.68 -5.22
C VAL A 145 -3.95 1.62 -6.37
N VAL A 146 -4.13 0.42 -6.92
CA VAL A 146 -5.02 0.18 -8.06
C VAL A 146 -6.13 -0.76 -7.64
N ALA A 147 -7.36 -0.30 -7.72
CA ALA A 147 -8.57 -1.07 -7.47
C ALA A 147 -9.78 -0.36 -8.09
N ASN A 148 -10.75 -1.14 -8.52
CA ASN A 148 -12.01 -0.64 -9.09
C ASN A 148 -11.75 0.41 -10.19
N ASP A 149 -10.91 0.06 -11.15
CA ASP A 149 -10.48 0.84 -12.31
C ASP A 149 -9.68 2.12 -12.00
N MET A 150 -9.54 2.50 -10.74
CA MET A 150 -8.86 3.73 -10.33
C MET A 150 -7.39 3.49 -9.97
N ILE A 151 -6.53 4.44 -10.40
CA ILE A 151 -5.13 4.50 -10.03
C ILE A 151 -4.94 5.66 -9.04
N ASN A 152 -4.60 5.34 -7.82
CA ASN A 152 -4.42 6.32 -6.75
C ASN A 152 -2.95 6.43 -6.33
N ALA A 153 -2.49 7.64 -6.01
CA ALA A 153 -1.19 7.83 -5.37
C ALA A 153 -1.22 7.27 -3.94
N ALA A 154 -0.17 6.58 -3.54
CA ALA A 154 -0.06 6.00 -2.21
C ALA A 154 -0.16 7.01 -1.06
N ARG A 155 0.26 8.27 -1.30
CA ARG A 155 0.16 9.35 -0.31
C ARG A 155 -1.27 9.80 -0.05
N ASP A 156 -2.14 9.72 -1.06
CA ASP A 156 -3.42 10.43 -1.08
C ASP A 156 -4.60 9.48 -0.89
N VAL A 157 -4.38 8.20 -1.18
CA VAL A 157 -5.43 7.18 -1.13
C VAL A 157 -5.81 6.84 0.30
N SER A 158 -7.10 6.64 0.52
CA SER A 158 -7.64 6.15 1.79
C SER A 158 -8.79 5.18 1.55
N LYS A 159 -8.96 4.21 2.47
CA LYS A 159 -10.13 3.33 2.49
C LYS A 159 -11.30 4.07 3.12
N ASN A 160 -12.17 4.64 2.29
CA ASN A 160 -13.26 5.50 2.74
C ASN A 160 -14.59 4.75 2.98
N ILE A 161 -14.74 3.58 2.36
CA ILE A 161 -15.97 2.78 2.45
C ILE A 161 -15.59 1.35 2.86
N SER A 162 -16.24 0.81 3.87
CA SER A 162 -15.86 -0.47 4.45
C SER A 162 -16.33 -1.71 3.66
N SER A 163 -17.38 -1.61 2.81
CA SER A 163 -18.03 -2.80 2.22
C SER A 163 -18.26 -2.75 0.71
N ARG A 164 -18.09 -1.60 0.06
CA ARG A 164 -18.27 -1.47 -1.40
C ARG A 164 -16.96 -1.67 -2.14
N VAL A 165 -17.02 -2.04 -3.43
CA VAL A 165 -15.83 -2.22 -4.26
C VAL A 165 -15.09 -0.89 -4.53
N GLU A 166 -15.81 0.21 -4.63
CA GLU A 166 -15.27 1.58 -4.74
C GLU A 166 -14.74 2.12 -3.41
N THR A 167 -14.04 1.30 -2.67
CA THR A 167 -13.65 1.58 -1.28
C THR A 167 -12.51 2.59 -1.16
N TYR A 168 -11.65 2.67 -2.17
CA TYR A 168 -10.47 3.53 -2.17
C TYR A 168 -10.72 4.79 -2.96
N SER A 169 -10.36 5.93 -2.40
CA SER A 169 -10.34 7.20 -3.12
C SER A 169 -9.29 8.16 -2.56
N SER A 170 -8.82 9.05 -3.40
CA SER A 170 -7.90 10.13 -3.03
C SER A 170 -8.66 11.43 -2.70
N ARG A 171 -9.89 11.32 -2.22
CA ARG A 171 -10.77 12.42 -1.79
C ARG A 171 -10.63 13.66 -2.71
N ASP A 172 -10.32 14.83 -2.14
CA ASP A 172 -10.23 16.12 -2.83
C ASP A 172 -9.17 16.17 -3.93
N LEU A 173 -8.13 15.33 -3.82
CA LEU A 173 -7.05 15.26 -4.81
C LEU A 173 -7.44 14.39 -6.02
N GLY A 174 -8.29 13.41 -5.83
CA GLY A 174 -8.79 12.49 -6.86
C GLY A 174 -7.73 11.52 -7.41
N ALA A 175 -8.17 10.55 -8.20
CA ALA A 175 -7.31 9.54 -8.82
C ALA A 175 -6.25 10.17 -9.75
N LEU A 176 -5.10 9.52 -9.89
CA LEU A 176 -4.08 9.91 -10.87
C LEU A 176 -4.51 9.55 -12.29
N GLY A 177 -5.28 8.48 -12.45
CA GLY A 177 -5.75 7.97 -13.72
C GLY A 177 -6.69 6.80 -13.55
N PHE A 178 -7.02 6.18 -14.68
CA PHE A 178 -7.94 5.04 -14.74
C PHE A 178 -7.39 3.94 -15.65
N VAL A 179 -7.81 2.71 -15.38
CA VAL A 179 -7.51 1.54 -16.21
C VAL A 179 -8.78 1.14 -16.93
N ASP A 180 -8.93 1.60 -18.16
CA ASP A 180 -10.03 1.21 -19.03
C ASP A 180 -9.75 -0.18 -19.66
N GLU A 181 -10.73 -0.76 -20.37
CA GLU A 181 -10.61 -2.08 -20.98
C GLU A 181 -9.41 -2.17 -21.95
N ASP A 182 -9.18 -1.13 -22.74
CA ASP A 182 -8.20 -1.07 -23.82
C ASP A 182 -6.93 -0.29 -23.50
N ARG A 183 -6.96 0.60 -22.48
CA ARG A 183 -5.86 1.54 -22.19
C ARG A 183 -5.75 1.91 -20.71
N ILE A 184 -4.62 2.56 -20.37
CA ILE A 184 -4.42 3.28 -19.12
C ILE A 184 -4.44 4.76 -19.45
N THR A 185 -5.26 5.54 -18.73
CA THR A 185 -5.38 6.98 -18.95
C THR A 185 -4.89 7.73 -17.71
N TRP A 186 -3.87 8.57 -17.88
CA TRP A 186 -3.31 9.39 -16.81
C TRP A 186 -3.79 10.82 -16.92
N TYR A 187 -4.26 11.39 -15.82
CA TYR A 187 -4.71 12.79 -15.73
C TYR A 187 -3.81 13.64 -14.84
N ARG A 188 -3.07 13.02 -13.93
CA ARG A 188 -2.23 13.71 -12.94
C ARG A 188 -0.96 12.94 -12.62
N GLN A 189 -0.03 13.65 -11.97
CA GLN A 189 1.20 13.05 -11.43
C GLN A 189 1.37 13.45 -9.96
N PRO A 190 1.96 12.59 -9.13
CA PRO A 190 2.35 12.96 -7.77
C PRO A 190 3.44 14.04 -7.81
N VAL A 191 3.23 15.14 -7.09
CA VAL A 191 4.21 16.24 -7.01
C VAL A 191 5.08 16.19 -5.75
N LYS A 192 4.64 15.49 -4.72
CA LYS A 192 5.41 15.34 -3.48
C LYS A 192 6.52 14.29 -3.66
N PRO A 193 7.68 14.45 -2.98
CA PRO A 193 8.77 13.48 -3.04
C PRO A 193 8.32 12.05 -2.72
N HIS A 194 8.73 11.11 -3.55
CA HIS A 194 8.48 9.68 -3.41
C HIS A 194 9.65 8.89 -4.01
N GLY A 195 9.69 7.60 -3.75
CA GLY A 195 10.71 6.72 -4.32
C GLY A 195 12.14 7.15 -3.95
N ALA A 196 12.99 7.26 -4.96
CA ALA A 196 14.39 7.66 -4.80
C ALA A 196 14.57 9.10 -4.28
N ALA A 197 13.56 9.98 -4.48
CA ALA A 197 13.62 11.37 -4.03
C ALA A 197 13.38 11.56 -2.52
N THR A 198 13.04 10.51 -1.78
CA THR A 198 12.86 10.58 -0.32
C THR A 198 14.18 10.31 0.42
N PRO A 199 14.37 10.87 1.63
CA PRO A 199 15.57 10.61 2.44
C PRO A 199 15.53 9.25 3.16
N PHE A 200 14.39 8.54 3.18
CA PHE A 200 14.20 7.35 4.00
C PHE A 200 14.83 6.12 3.35
N ASP A 201 15.92 5.62 3.92
CA ASP A 201 16.54 4.34 3.56
C ASP A 201 16.36 3.33 4.69
N VAL A 202 15.59 2.28 4.41
CA VAL A 202 15.29 1.20 5.37
C VAL A 202 16.04 -0.10 5.06
N THR A 203 16.93 -0.11 4.08
CA THR A 203 17.60 -1.33 3.61
C THR A 203 18.42 -2.03 4.69
N ARG A 204 18.98 -1.26 5.62
CA ARG A 204 19.79 -1.76 6.75
C ARG A 204 19.06 -1.76 8.10
N LEU A 205 17.80 -1.31 8.13
CA LEU A 205 17.05 -1.25 9.38
C LEU A 205 16.42 -2.62 9.71
N HIS A 206 16.58 -3.06 10.94
CA HIS A 206 15.93 -4.26 11.46
C HIS A 206 14.67 -3.98 12.25
N LYS A 207 14.53 -2.76 12.76
CA LYS A 207 13.37 -2.26 13.48
C LYS A 207 13.18 -0.77 13.22
N LEU A 208 11.98 -0.26 13.42
CA LEU A 208 11.68 1.17 13.50
C LEU A 208 11.44 1.56 14.97
N PRO A 209 11.61 2.83 15.32
CA PRO A 209 11.21 3.33 16.63
C PRO A 209 9.71 3.13 16.84
N ARG A 210 9.30 2.93 18.08
CA ARG A 210 7.88 2.88 18.41
C ARG A 210 7.29 4.30 18.36
N VAL A 211 6.30 4.49 17.49
CA VAL A 211 5.58 5.76 17.36
C VAL A 211 4.09 5.45 17.55
N ASP A 212 3.48 6.03 18.56
CA ASP A 212 2.07 5.84 18.87
C ASP A 212 1.24 7.02 18.34
N ILE A 213 0.01 6.74 17.90
CA ILE A 213 -0.93 7.75 17.40
C ILE A 213 -1.98 8.00 18.49
N VAL A 214 -2.12 9.25 18.92
CA VAL A 214 -3.12 9.66 19.91
C VAL A 214 -4.13 10.58 19.27
N TYR A 215 -5.40 10.19 19.27
CA TYR A 215 -6.49 10.98 18.73
C TYR A 215 -6.92 12.09 19.68
N THR A 216 -7.17 13.28 19.11
CA THR A 216 -7.83 14.39 19.79
C THR A 216 -9.34 14.31 19.60
N TYR A 217 -10.09 14.52 20.67
CA TYR A 217 -11.54 14.61 20.69
C TYR A 217 -11.99 15.58 21.79
N ALA A 218 -13.26 16.01 21.79
CA ALA A 218 -13.77 16.93 22.80
C ALA A 218 -13.67 16.27 24.20
N GLY A 219 -12.92 16.94 25.11
CA GLY A 219 -12.64 16.42 26.46
C GLY A 219 -11.45 15.46 26.54
N ALA A 220 -10.69 15.26 25.45
CA ALA A 220 -9.44 14.50 25.53
C ALA A 220 -8.46 15.16 26.52
N ASP A 221 -7.83 14.33 27.33
CA ASP A 221 -6.78 14.72 28.28
C ASP A 221 -5.39 14.18 27.85
N GLY A 222 -4.39 14.38 28.69
CA GLY A 222 -3.04 13.91 28.44
C GLY A 222 -2.74 12.46 28.78
N ALA A 223 -3.69 11.72 29.35
CA ALA A 223 -3.44 10.42 29.93
C ALA A 223 -2.90 9.39 28.91
N LEU A 224 -3.42 9.38 27.67
CA LEU A 224 -2.93 8.48 26.62
C LEU A 224 -1.53 8.85 26.14
N ILE A 225 -1.15 10.13 26.15
CA ILE A 225 0.19 10.59 25.79
C ILE A 225 1.19 10.08 26.84
N GLU A 226 0.89 10.28 28.12
CA GLU A 226 1.74 9.84 29.23
C GLU A 226 1.85 8.31 29.27
N ALA A 227 0.74 7.61 29.03
CA ALA A 227 0.72 6.14 28.95
C ALA A 227 1.55 5.59 27.78
N ALA A 228 1.52 6.22 26.61
CA ALA A 228 2.32 5.83 25.47
C ALA A 228 3.83 5.97 25.76
N VAL A 229 4.25 7.09 26.38
CA VAL A 229 5.63 7.31 26.78
C VAL A 229 6.06 6.30 27.85
N ALA A 230 5.24 6.07 28.87
CA ALA A 230 5.51 5.07 29.90
C ALA A 230 5.62 3.65 29.34
N ALA A 231 4.90 3.35 28.24
CA ALA A 231 4.98 2.09 27.50
C ALA A 231 6.17 2.02 26.52
N GLY A 232 7.03 3.04 26.46
CA GLY A 232 8.26 3.07 25.65
C GLY A 232 8.07 3.62 24.23
N ALA A 233 7.09 4.49 23.99
CA ALA A 233 7.00 5.22 22.74
C ALA A 233 8.20 6.18 22.61
N GLU A 234 8.87 6.12 21.47
CA GLU A 234 9.99 7.00 21.10
C GLU A 234 9.50 8.24 20.31
N GLY A 235 8.24 8.23 19.88
CA GLY A 235 7.55 9.32 19.22
C GLY A 235 6.05 9.21 19.38
N ILE A 236 5.37 10.35 19.27
CA ILE A 236 3.92 10.43 19.30
C ILE A 236 3.43 11.31 18.15
N VAL A 237 2.43 10.82 17.44
CA VAL A 237 1.68 11.59 16.45
C VAL A 237 0.34 11.96 17.05
N ILE A 238 0.08 13.25 17.19
CA ILE A 238 -1.24 13.75 17.60
C ILE A 238 -2.13 13.83 16.34
N ALA A 239 -3.15 12.98 16.28
CA ALA A 239 -4.21 13.10 15.28
C ALA A 239 -5.20 14.18 15.75
N GLY A 240 -4.83 15.43 15.51
CA GLY A 240 -5.44 16.63 16.09
C GLY A 240 -6.71 17.11 15.38
N PHE A 241 -7.31 18.16 15.93
CA PHE A 241 -8.30 18.96 15.24
C PHE A 241 -7.72 19.58 13.95
N PRO A 242 -8.54 20.21 13.08
CA PRO A 242 -8.01 20.99 11.96
C PRO A 242 -6.86 21.89 12.41
N THR A 243 -5.80 22.03 11.60
CA THR A 243 -4.53 22.67 11.94
C THR A 243 -3.59 21.86 12.87
N GLY A 244 -3.97 20.63 13.26
CA GLY A 244 -3.16 19.75 14.10
C GLY A 244 -3.21 20.08 15.61
N ALA A 245 -4.15 20.89 16.04
CA ALA A 245 -4.27 21.26 17.45
C ALA A 245 -4.76 20.10 18.33
N GLY A 246 -4.17 19.97 19.52
CA GLY A 246 -4.71 19.18 20.63
C GLY A 246 -5.73 19.95 21.46
N THR A 247 -6.12 19.39 22.60
CA THR A 247 -6.77 20.14 23.67
C THR A 247 -5.71 20.80 24.55
N PRO A 248 -6.01 21.86 25.32
CA PRO A 248 -5.05 22.43 26.27
C PRO A 248 -4.40 21.40 27.21
N ALA A 249 -5.19 20.44 27.70
CA ALA A 249 -4.69 19.36 28.56
C ALA A 249 -3.72 18.40 27.83
N MET A 250 -3.95 18.12 26.55
CA MET A 250 -3.00 17.36 25.73
C MET A 250 -1.71 18.14 25.48
N ASP A 251 -1.81 19.44 25.18
CA ASP A 251 -0.63 20.31 24.96
C ASP A 251 0.23 20.38 26.23
N GLU A 252 -0.37 20.50 27.41
CA GLU A 252 0.34 20.42 28.69
C GLU A 252 1.02 19.05 28.90
N ALA A 253 0.37 17.96 28.54
CA ALA A 253 0.97 16.63 28.61
C ALA A 253 2.15 16.47 27.66
N VAL A 254 2.04 16.96 26.43
CA VAL A 254 3.15 16.98 25.47
C VAL A 254 4.34 17.77 26.05
N ALA A 255 4.09 18.94 26.63
CA ALA A 255 5.15 19.73 27.24
C ALA A 255 5.86 19.02 28.40
N ARG A 256 5.11 18.23 29.20
CA ARG A 256 5.70 17.42 30.28
C ARG A 256 6.56 16.26 29.81
N VAL A 257 6.17 15.59 28.73
CA VAL A 257 6.89 14.39 28.25
C VAL A 257 8.01 14.69 27.26
N ALA A 258 8.03 15.89 26.67
CA ALA A 258 9.08 16.32 25.73
C ALA A 258 10.30 16.94 26.43
N SER A 259 10.23 17.18 27.74
CA SER A 259 11.32 17.69 28.57
C SER A 259 12.20 16.54 29.05
#